data_20da4621c2a3a180f1c1df81292a21c6
#
_entry.id   20da4621c2a3a180f1c1df81292a21c6
#
_cell.length_a   1.000
_cell.length_b   1.000
_cell.length_c   1.000
_cell.angle_alpha   90.00
_cell.angle_beta   90.00
_cell.angle_gamma   90.00
#
_symmetry.space_group_name_H-M   'P 1'
#
loop_
_entity.id
_entity.type
_entity.pdbx_description
1 polymer ?
#
loop_
_entity_poly.entity_id
_entity_poly.type
_entity_poly.pdbx_seq_one_letter_code
_entity_poly.pdbx_strand_id
1 'polypeptide(L)'
;MKIGFVSLGCPKNQLDTEVMLHEVLAAGYEITPEDIEADVIIVNTCGFIESAKKEAIDNILDVAWLKKNRHLKAIIVTGCLAERYGESILEEFPEVDAVLGVGSIHNIVEAIEAVTVKKKKGSSQKYYSHEDKNTVRLGGDRVLTTPEYMAYLKIAEGCDNRCAYCAIPSIRGNFRSRPMEDLVAEAKQLESLGVKELVVVAQDITRYGLDLYGKYALSELLHKITEATAIPWIRLLYCYPDKITDELIAEMRDNPRILKYIDLPLQHISDHMLSAMNRHGDRAMICETLAKLRREIPDIVIRTTFIVGFPGETEADFEELCEFVKAQKFEHAGVFPYSREEDTPAYDFPDQIDEQVKQDRMDILMRHQMEINEELNRQKIGTTVDVVCEDYDPVAEVHFGRSAADAPEIDGKVYFKSEHRIAPGSFVKVKVRRVVDYDLFGNIVTKK
;
A
#
# COMPACT_ATOMS: atom_id res chain seq x y z
N MET A 1 31.19 5.88 1.13
CA MET A 1 30.25 6.69 1.92
C MET A 1 29.02 5.82 2.14
N LYS A 2 28.55 5.73 3.37
CA LYS A 2 27.41 4.89 3.75
C LYS A 2 26.11 5.70 3.72
N ILE A 3 25.09 5.17 3.07
CA ILE A 3 23.79 5.79 2.91
C ILE A 3 22.76 4.95 3.66
N GLY A 4 22.03 5.57 4.59
CA GLY A 4 20.89 4.99 5.27
C GLY A 4 19.57 5.40 4.60
N PHE A 5 18.55 4.56 4.71
CA PHE A 5 17.20 4.85 4.22
C PHE A 5 16.16 4.60 5.30
N VAL A 6 15.33 5.60 5.54
CA VAL A 6 14.08 5.47 6.30
C VAL A 6 12.93 5.52 5.28
N SER A 7 12.22 4.42 5.10
CA SER A 7 11.11 4.32 4.14
C SER A 7 9.78 4.22 4.87
N LEU A 8 8.94 5.24 4.72
CA LEU A 8 7.65 5.35 5.40
C LEU A 8 6.50 5.23 4.41
N GLY A 9 5.31 4.89 4.92
CA GLY A 9 4.07 4.94 4.17
C GLY A 9 3.73 3.62 3.43
N CYS A 10 3.24 3.72 2.21
CA CYS A 10 2.58 2.63 1.49
C CYS A 10 3.52 1.90 0.51
N PRO A 11 3.09 0.74 -0.06
CA PRO A 11 3.88 -0.01 -1.04
C PRO A 11 4.35 0.82 -2.25
N LYS A 12 3.58 1.84 -2.69
CA LYS A 12 4.03 2.70 -3.80
C LYS A 12 5.24 3.55 -3.42
N ASN A 13 5.29 4.02 -2.18
CA ASN A 13 6.42 4.77 -1.64
C ASN A 13 7.64 3.86 -1.41
N GLN A 14 7.41 2.62 -0.96
CA GLN A 14 8.46 1.61 -0.84
C GLN A 14 9.12 1.30 -2.18
N LEU A 15 8.34 1.16 -3.25
CA LEU A 15 8.87 0.96 -4.60
C LEU A 15 9.74 2.13 -5.06
N ASP A 16 9.39 3.37 -4.71
CA ASP A 16 10.24 4.53 -4.99
C ASP A 16 11.57 4.46 -4.20
N THR A 17 11.55 3.97 -2.95
CA THR A 17 12.79 3.67 -2.19
C THR A 17 13.64 2.61 -2.88
N GLU A 18 13.04 1.54 -3.39
CA GLU A 18 13.76 0.45 -4.06
C GLU A 18 14.47 0.91 -5.34
N VAL A 19 13.87 1.84 -6.09
CA VAL A 19 14.50 2.50 -7.25
C VAL A 19 15.67 3.37 -6.80
N MET A 20 15.48 4.22 -5.78
CA MET A 20 16.56 5.07 -5.26
C MET A 20 17.72 4.23 -4.69
N LEU A 21 17.45 3.11 -4.02
CA LEU A 21 18.48 2.18 -3.56
C LEU A 21 19.33 1.65 -4.71
N HIS A 22 18.71 1.29 -5.83
CA HIS A 22 19.43 0.82 -7.02
C HIS A 22 20.36 1.93 -7.56
N GLU A 23 19.85 3.15 -7.71
CA GLU A 23 20.64 4.27 -8.25
C GLU A 23 21.82 4.63 -7.35
N VAL A 24 21.62 4.61 -6.03
CA VAL A 24 22.67 4.88 -5.05
C VAL A 24 23.76 3.80 -5.10
N LEU A 25 23.39 2.52 -5.20
CA LEU A 25 24.35 1.42 -5.37
C LEU A 25 25.09 1.48 -6.71
N ALA A 26 24.38 1.78 -7.81
CA ALA A 26 24.97 1.94 -9.13
C ALA A 26 25.97 3.10 -9.20
N ALA A 27 25.79 4.14 -8.39
CA ALA A 27 26.73 5.25 -8.23
C ALA A 27 27.94 4.90 -7.34
N GLY A 28 28.02 3.68 -6.79
CA GLY A 28 29.16 3.18 -6.00
C GLY A 28 29.11 3.56 -4.52
N TYR A 29 27.97 3.97 -4.00
CA TYR A 29 27.77 4.17 -2.56
C TYR A 29 27.45 2.82 -1.88
N GLU A 30 27.72 2.76 -0.57
CA GLU A 30 27.40 1.61 0.29
C GLU A 30 26.11 1.89 1.05
N ILE A 31 25.19 0.92 1.07
CA ILE A 31 23.96 1.01 1.87
C ILE A 31 24.21 0.41 3.26
N THR A 32 23.71 1.07 4.29
CA THR A 32 23.73 0.56 5.67
C THR A 32 22.32 0.51 6.24
N PRO A 33 21.93 -0.58 6.93
CA PRO A 33 20.68 -0.66 7.67
C PRO A 33 20.75 0.08 9.01
N GLU A 34 21.94 0.45 9.47
CA GLU A 34 22.18 1.08 10.76
C GLU A 34 22.30 2.60 10.60
N ASP A 35 21.28 3.34 10.98
CA ASP A 35 21.24 4.80 10.86
C ASP A 35 22.43 5.49 11.54
N ILE A 36 22.89 4.92 12.66
CA ILE A 36 24.03 5.44 13.42
C ILE A 36 25.36 5.34 12.63
N GLU A 37 25.45 4.45 11.64
CA GLU A 37 26.64 4.29 10.79
C GLU A 37 26.56 5.09 9.50
N ALA A 38 25.40 5.67 9.19
CA ALA A 38 25.18 6.38 7.95
C ALA A 38 25.95 7.72 7.90
N ASP A 39 26.53 8.01 6.74
CA ASP A 39 27.04 9.34 6.40
C ASP A 39 25.94 10.29 5.93
N VAL A 40 24.96 9.75 5.20
CA VAL A 40 23.76 10.43 4.72
C VAL A 40 22.56 9.55 5.00
N ILE A 41 21.45 10.13 5.47
CA ILE A 41 20.18 9.44 5.61
C ILE A 41 19.18 10.06 4.66
N ILE A 42 18.49 9.20 3.90
CA ILE A 42 17.40 9.55 3.02
C ILE A 42 16.09 9.12 3.69
N VAL A 43 15.21 10.10 3.98
CA VAL A 43 13.89 9.85 4.58
C VAL A 43 12.85 9.95 3.47
N ASN A 44 12.34 8.81 3.02
CA ASN A 44 11.24 8.74 2.07
C ASN A 44 9.91 8.77 2.83
N THR A 45 9.19 9.89 2.72
CA THR A 45 8.11 10.30 3.61
C THR A 45 6.72 10.01 3.05
N CYS A 46 5.78 9.74 3.94
CA CYS A 46 4.34 9.78 3.64
C CYS A 46 3.78 11.17 3.99
N GLY A 47 2.84 11.64 3.18
CA GLY A 47 2.16 12.94 3.39
C GLY A 47 0.67 12.86 3.07
N PHE A 48 0.07 11.66 3.16
CA PHE A 48 -1.30 11.42 2.71
C PHE A 48 -2.35 11.87 3.73
N ILE A 49 -2.16 11.55 5.01
CA ILE A 49 -3.06 11.90 6.12
C ILE A 49 -2.25 12.45 7.30
N GLU A 50 -2.92 13.13 8.22
CA GLU A 50 -2.29 13.83 9.35
C GLU A 50 -1.41 12.90 10.20
N SER A 51 -1.87 11.69 10.52
CA SER A 51 -1.08 10.71 11.28
C SER A 51 0.21 10.32 10.58
N ALA A 52 0.18 10.14 9.25
CA ALA A 52 1.35 9.80 8.47
C ALA A 52 2.31 10.99 8.28
N LYS A 53 1.78 12.23 8.24
CA LYS A 53 2.61 13.45 8.28
C LYS A 53 3.35 13.55 9.60
N LYS A 54 2.66 13.30 10.71
CA LYS A 54 3.27 13.30 12.04
C LYS A 54 4.39 12.27 12.16
N GLU A 55 4.14 11.03 11.73
CA GLU A 55 5.16 9.98 11.69
C GLU A 55 6.39 10.41 10.87
N ALA A 56 6.18 11.01 9.70
CA ALA A 56 7.27 11.49 8.86
C ALA A 56 8.06 12.61 9.53
N ILE A 57 7.40 13.56 10.20
CA ILE A 57 8.03 14.65 10.94
C ILE A 57 8.84 14.10 12.12
N ASP A 58 8.27 13.19 12.91
CA ASP A 58 8.94 12.56 14.05
C ASP A 58 10.23 11.85 13.60
N ASN A 59 10.19 11.10 12.48
CA ASN A 59 11.38 10.47 11.91
C ASN A 59 12.43 11.48 11.42
N ILE A 60 12.02 12.58 10.78
CA ILE A 60 12.95 13.66 10.38
C ILE A 60 13.66 14.24 11.62
N LEU A 61 12.94 14.46 12.71
CA LEU A 61 13.49 14.97 13.96
C LEU A 61 14.47 13.99 14.62
N ASP A 62 14.15 12.69 14.61
CA ASP A 62 15.04 11.64 15.13
C ASP A 62 16.34 11.59 14.33
N VAL A 63 16.27 11.67 13.00
CA VAL A 63 17.46 11.75 12.14
C VAL A 63 18.24 13.05 12.34
N ALA A 64 17.53 14.18 12.56
CA ALA A 64 18.16 15.46 12.90
C ALA A 64 18.96 15.39 14.21
N TRP A 65 18.45 14.63 15.19
CA TRP A 65 19.20 14.36 16.43
C TRP A 65 20.53 13.62 16.16
N LEU A 66 20.53 12.62 15.23
CA LEU A 66 21.76 11.92 14.82
C LEU A 66 22.74 12.88 14.16
N LYS A 67 22.29 13.79 13.30
CA LYS A 67 23.14 14.80 12.67
C LYS A 67 23.80 15.73 13.70
N LYS A 68 23.07 16.10 14.74
CA LYS A 68 23.58 16.99 15.80
C LYS A 68 24.55 16.27 16.76
N ASN A 69 24.34 15.00 17.05
CA ASN A 69 25.02 14.30 18.14
C ASN A 69 25.94 13.16 17.67
N ARG A 70 26.00 12.87 16.37
CA ARG A 70 26.80 11.81 15.76
C ARG A 70 27.53 12.34 14.52
N HIS A 71 27.95 11.43 13.62
CA HIS A 71 28.74 11.76 12.44
C HIS A 71 27.94 11.96 11.15
N LEU A 72 26.61 11.89 11.22
CA LEU A 72 25.74 12.09 10.07
C LEU A 72 26.02 13.45 9.41
N LYS A 73 26.30 13.43 8.10
CA LYS A 73 26.74 14.61 7.34
C LYS A 73 25.57 15.35 6.72
N ALA A 74 24.56 14.60 6.23
CA ALA A 74 23.42 15.19 5.54
C ALA A 74 22.15 14.38 5.73
N ILE A 75 21.01 15.08 5.63
CA ILE A 75 19.65 14.54 5.65
C ILE A 75 18.98 14.95 4.34
N ILE A 76 18.44 13.98 3.62
CA ILE A 76 17.67 14.19 2.40
C ILE A 76 16.24 13.73 2.65
N VAL A 77 15.26 14.60 2.42
CA VAL A 77 13.84 14.27 2.56
C VAL A 77 13.23 14.15 1.17
N THR A 78 12.49 13.08 0.94
CA THR A 78 11.78 12.82 -0.32
C THR A 78 10.40 12.20 -0.08
N GLY A 79 9.65 11.91 -1.13
CA GLY A 79 8.34 11.27 -1.07
C GLY A 79 7.17 12.23 -0.98
N CYS A 80 6.03 11.71 -0.46
CA CYS A 80 4.76 12.42 -0.52
C CYS A 80 4.72 13.71 0.30
N LEU A 81 5.35 13.75 1.48
CA LEU A 81 5.44 14.97 2.29
C LEU A 81 6.30 16.02 1.58
N ALA A 82 7.45 15.57 1.03
CA ALA A 82 8.34 16.43 0.26
C ALA A 82 7.65 17.03 -0.97
N GLU A 83 6.79 16.27 -1.64
CA GLU A 83 6.01 16.76 -2.76
C GLU A 83 4.98 17.83 -2.35
N ARG A 84 4.29 17.62 -1.21
CA ARG A 84 3.24 18.54 -0.75
C ARG A 84 3.80 19.87 -0.23
N TYR A 85 4.86 19.81 0.55
CA TYR A 85 5.36 20.97 1.30
C TYR A 85 6.64 21.54 0.70
N GLY A 86 7.32 20.83 -0.18
CA GLY A 86 8.39 21.33 -1.00
C GLY A 86 9.49 22.07 -0.21
N GLU A 87 9.76 23.29 -0.64
CA GLU A 87 10.83 24.12 -0.07
C GLU A 87 10.58 24.51 1.39
N SER A 88 9.31 24.55 1.86
CA SER A 88 8.98 24.87 3.26
C SER A 88 9.63 23.89 4.25
N ILE A 89 9.87 22.64 3.86
CA ILE A 89 10.58 21.67 4.69
C ILE A 89 12.00 22.15 5.01
N LEU A 90 12.67 22.80 4.07
CA LEU A 90 14.01 23.34 4.29
C LEU A 90 14.00 24.57 5.23
N GLU A 91 12.90 25.29 5.28
CA GLU A 91 12.75 26.45 6.16
C GLU A 91 12.43 26.01 7.58
N GLU A 92 11.51 25.06 7.74
CA GLU A 92 11.03 24.59 9.06
C GLU A 92 11.99 23.61 9.73
N PHE A 93 12.75 22.84 8.94
CA PHE A 93 13.75 21.88 9.44
C PHE A 93 15.16 22.29 8.97
N PRO A 94 15.85 23.18 9.72
CA PRO A 94 17.18 23.67 9.33
C PRO A 94 18.24 22.58 9.17
N GLU A 95 18.06 21.44 9.83
CA GLU A 95 18.94 20.27 9.77
C GLU A 95 18.83 19.50 8.44
N VAL A 96 17.73 19.64 7.70
CA VAL A 96 17.54 19.02 6.38
C VAL A 96 18.39 19.74 5.33
N ASP A 97 19.16 18.99 4.56
CA ASP A 97 20.10 19.52 3.56
C ASP A 97 19.52 19.48 2.15
N ALA A 98 18.66 18.50 1.85
CA ALA A 98 18.02 18.40 0.55
C ALA A 98 16.55 17.95 0.65
N VAL A 99 15.74 18.43 -0.30
CA VAL A 99 14.34 17.99 -0.48
C VAL A 99 14.10 17.67 -1.95
N LEU A 100 13.53 16.48 -2.21
CA LEU A 100 13.18 16.02 -3.54
C LEU A 100 11.69 15.68 -3.59
N GLY A 101 10.95 16.29 -4.53
CA GLY A 101 9.58 15.88 -4.85
C GLY A 101 9.51 14.49 -5.47
N VAL A 102 8.31 13.95 -5.58
CA VAL A 102 8.05 12.61 -6.18
C VAL A 102 8.54 12.54 -7.64
N GLY A 103 8.45 13.65 -8.38
CA GLY A 103 8.99 13.75 -9.74
C GLY A 103 10.51 13.70 -9.83
N SER A 104 11.22 13.90 -8.72
CA SER A 104 12.69 14.07 -8.67
C SER A 104 13.43 12.90 -8.01
N ILE A 105 12.80 11.74 -7.80
CA ILE A 105 13.44 10.59 -7.14
C ILE A 105 14.71 10.12 -7.86
N HIS A 106 14.78 10.26 -9.19
CA HIS A 106 15.96 9.92 -10.00
C HIS A 106 17.13 10.89 -9.84
N ASN A 107 16.92 12.04 -9.17
CA ASN A 107 18.00 13.00 -8.86
C ASN A 107 18.65 12.71 -7.51
N ILE A 108 18.40 11.53 -6.92
CA ILE A 108 18.91 11.19 -5.58
C ILE A 108 20.44 11.20 -5.48
N VAL A 109 21.13 10.74 -6.51
CA VAL A 109 22.60 10.74 -6.56
C VAL A 109 23.14 12.16 -6.63
N GLU A 110 22.55 13.02 -7.48
CA GLU A 110 22.89 14.44 -7.57
C GLU A 110 22.67 15.16 -6.23
N ALA A 111 21.56 14.87 -5.55
CA ALA A 111 21.29 15.43 -4.24
C ALA A 111 22.34 15.02 -3.21
N ILE A 112 22.74 13.74 -3.16
CA ILE A 112 23.80 13.24 -2.28
C ILE A 112 25.12 13.99 -2.54
N GLU A 113 25.50 14.13 -3.81
CA GLU A 113 26.71 14.85 -4.21
C GLU A 113 26.65 16.33 -3.81
N ALA A 114 25.51 16.99 -4.08
CA ALA A 114 25.31 18.41 -3.77
C ALA A 114 25.48 18.72 -2.28
N VAL A 115 24.98 17.84 -1.39
CA VAL A 115 25.02 18.07 0.07
C VAL A 115 26.29 17.55 0.74
N THR A 116 27.07 16.66 0.10
CA THR A 116 28.28 16.06 0.69
C THR A 116 29.58 16.65 0.20
N VAL A 117 29.60 17.33 -0.96
CA VAL A 117 30.83 17.99 -1.45
C VAL A 117 31.28 19.08 -0.48
N LYS A 118 32.53 19.00 -0.03
CA LYS A 118 33.13 20.01 0.87
C LYS A 118 33.11 21.39 0.22
N LYS A 119 32.29 22.29 0.71
CA LYS A 119 32.27 23.68 0.29
C LYS A 119 33.25 24.55 1.07
N LYS A 120 33.69 25.63 0.43
CA LYS A 120 34.48 26.70 1.09
C LYS A 120 33.73 27.18 2.32
N LYS A 121 34.46 27.40 3.45
CA LYS A 121 33.90 27.88 4.73
C LYS A 121 32.82 28.94 4.52
N GLY A 122 31.58 28.66 4.92
CA GLY A 122 30.53 29.66 5.11
C GLY A 122 29.22 29.51 4.34
N SER A 123 29.01 28.50 3.49
CA SER A 123 27.70 28.26 2.83
C SER A 123 27.28 26.81 2.93
N SER A 124 26.27 26.51 3.75
CA SER A 124 25.48 25.32 3.60
C SER A 124 24.52 25.55 2.43
N GLN A 125 24.78 24.97 1.27
CA GLN A 125 23.87 25.08 0.15
C GLN A 125 22.87 23.94 0.30
N LYS A 126 21.64 24.30 0.62
CA LYS A 126 20.53 23.38 0.58
C LYS A 126 20.25 23.03 -0.89
N TYR A 127 19.85 21.78 -1.14
CA TYR A 127 19.48 21.31 -2.47
C TYR A 127 17.97 21.12 -2.53
N TYR A 128 17.34 21.61 -3.55
CA TYR A 128 15.92 21.44 -3.80
C TYR A 128 15.69 21.02 -5.26
N SER A 129 14.91 19.95 -5.45
CA SER A 129 14.49 19.48 -6.76
C SER A 129 13.02 19.08 -6.74
N HIS A 130 12.25 19.67 -7.64
CA HIS A 130 10.81 19.44 -7.77
C HIS A 130 10.42 19.43 -9.24
N GLU A 131 10.69 18.31 -9.90
CA GLU A 131 10.35 18.10 -11.32
C GLU A 131 8.88 17.70 -11.46
N ASP A 132 8.34 17.89 -12.67
CA ASP A 132 6.95 17.55 -12.94
C ASP A 132 6.72 16.04 -12.81
N LYS A 133 6.01 15.65 -11.76
CA LYS A 133 5.60 14.27 -11.45
C LYS A 133 4.85 13.57 -12.58
N ASN A 134 4.24 14.35 -13.51
CA ASN A 134 3.49 13.78 -14.63
C ASN A 134 4.41 13.35 -15.79
N THR A 135 5.67 13.75 -15.80
CA THR A 135 6.64 13.44 -16.86
C THR A 135 7.72 12.45 -16.42
N VAL A 136 7.85 12.18 -15.11
CA VAL A 136 8.86 11.27 -14.60
C VAL A 136 8.67 9.86 -15.19
N ARG A 137 9.78 9.22 -15.52
CA ARG A 137 9.80 7.82 -15.98
C ARG A 137 9.28 6.91 -14.87
N LEU A 138 8.35 6.01 -15.23
CA LEU A 138 7.81 5.01 -14.30
C LEU A 138 8.57 3.69 -14.44
N GLY A 139 8.83 3.03 -13.28
CA GLY A 139 9.59 1.78 -13.25
C GLY A 139 11.09 2.02 -13.36
N GLY A 140 11.85 0.96 -13.57
CA GLY A 140 13.32 0.95 -13.59
C GLY A 140 13.85 -0.22 -12.78
N ASP A 141 15.18 -0.41 -12.84
CA ASP A 141 15.85 -1.38 -11.99
C ASP A 141 15.70 -0.96 -10.53
N ARG A 142 15.58 -1.95 -9.63
CA ARG A 142 15.35 -1.71 -8.22
C ARG A 142 15.96 -2.79 -7.34
N VAL A 143 16.24 -2.45 -6.10
CA VAL A 143 16.68 -3.39 -5.06
C VAL A 143 15.49 -3.71 -4.18
N LEU A 144 15.08 -4.97 -4.14
CA LEU A 144 13.92 -5.38 -3.34
C LEU A 144 14.19 -5.19 -1.84
N THR A 145 13.24 -4.57 -1.16
CA THR A 145 13.22 -4.43 0.30
C THR A 145 12.17 -5.33 0.96
N THR A 146 11.35 -5.98 0.15
CA THR A 146 10.42 -7.02 0.59
C THR A 146 11.14 -8.34 0.83
N PRO A 147 10.53 -9.30 1.57
CA PRO A 147 11.05 -10.66 1.64
C PRO A 147 11.23 -11.27 0.24
N GLU A 148 12.27 -12.11 0.05
CA GLU A 148 12.66 -12.66 -1.26
C GLU A 148 11.52 -13.36 -2.03
N TYR A 149 10.53 -13.90 -1.30
CA TYR A 149 9.39 -14.62 -1.91
C TYR A 149 8.24 -13.69 -2.34
N MET A 150 8.29 -12.39 -2.06
CA MET A 150 7.20 -11.45 -2.36
C MET A 150 7.75 -10.17 -3.00
N ALA A 151 7.03 -9.63 -3.96
CA ALA A 151 7.32 -8.30 -4.50
C ALA A 151 6.05 -7.55 -4.88
N TYR A 152 6.09 -6.23 -4.76
CA TYR A 152 5.07 -5.36 -5.34
C TYR A 152 5.39 -5.08 -6.81
N LEU A 153 4.36 -5.03 -7.65
CA LEU A 153 4.44 -4.59 -9.05
C LEU A 153 3.58 -3.35 -9.23
N LYS A 154 4.21 -2.18 -9.34
CA LYS A 154 3.52 -0.92 -9.60
C LYS A 154 3.22 -0.79 -11.08
N ILE A 155 1.92 -0.93 -11.46
CA ILE A 155 1.49 -0.94 -12.87
C ILE A 155 1.11 0.43 -13.40
N ALA A 156 0.88 1.39 -12.51
CA ALA A 156 0.55 2.78 -12.86
C ALA A 156 0.93 3.72 -11.72
N GLU A 157 0.94 5.01 -11.99
CA GLU A 157 1.16 6.10 -11.03
C GLU A 157 0.10 7.19 -11.21
N GLY A 158 -0.24 7.88 -10.11
CA GLY A 158 -1.23 8.95 -10.12
C GLY A 158 -2.69 8.48 -10.10
N CYS A 159 -3.64 9.42 -10.01
CA CYS A 159 -5.05 9.09 -9.92
C CYS A 159 -5.93 10.24 -10.43
N ASP A 160 -6.91 9.91 -11.30
CA ASP A 160 -7.89 10.87 -11.84
C ASP A 160 -9.28 10.76 -11.21
N ASN A 161 -9.46 9.94 -10.18
CA ASN A 161 -10.78 9.78 -9.55
C ASN A 161 -11.23 11.03 -8.79
N ARG A 162 -10.28 11.88 -8.32
CA ARG A 162 -10.51 13.18 -7.68
C ARG A 162 -11.53 13.13 -6.55
N CYS A 163 -11.46 12.10 -5.71
CA CYS A 163 -12.28 12.01 -4.50
C CYS A 163 -12.04 13.24 -3.61
N ALA A 164 -13.12 13.80 -3.05
CA ALA A 164 -13.08 15.09 -2.35
C ALA A 164 -12.18 15.13 -1.11
N TYR A 165 -11.89 13.98 -0.51
CA TYR A 165 -11.02 13.82 0.67
C TYR A 165 -9.55 13.55 0.33
N CYS A 166 -9.19 13.40 -0.96
CA CYS A 166 -7.95 12.74 -1.35
C CYS A 166 -6.94 13.71 -1.94
N ALA A 167 -5.76 13.80 -1.33
CA ALA A 167 -4.65 14.61 -1.79
C ALA A 167 -3.77 13.92 -2.87
N ILE A 168 -4.05 12.67 -3.26
CA ILE A 168 -3.23 11.92 -4.22
C ILE A 168 -3.06 12.63 -5.57
N PRO A 169 -4.09 13.22 -6.19
CA PRO A 169 -3.90 13.93 -7.45
C PRO A 169 -2.89 15.07 -7.37
N SER A 170 -2.84 15.80 -6.25
CA SER A 170 -1.86 16.86 -6.04
C SER A 170 -0.46 16.31 -5.74
N ILE A 171 -0.34 15.13 -5.12
CA ILE A 171 0.93 14.51 -4.73
C ILE A 171 1.53 13.68 -5.88
N ARG A 172 0.75 12.78 -6.48
CA ARG A 172 1.22 11.77 -7.45
C ARG A 172 0.86 12.09 -8.90
N GLY A 173 0.13 13.18 -9.12
CA GLY A 173 -0.26 13.64 -10.44
C GLY A 173 -1.42 12.84 -11.07
N ASN A 174 -1.56 13.04 -12.39
CA ASN A 174 -2.57 12.36 -13.19
C ASN A 174 -2.24 10.87 -13.36
N PHE A 175 -3.27 10.08 -13.63
CA PHE A 175 -3.11 8.64 -13.85
C PHE A 175 -2.27 8.35 -15.10
N ARG A 176 -1.23 7.52 -14.95
CA ARG A 176 -0.35 7.09 -16.04
C ARG A 176 -0.04 5.60 -15.89
N SER A 177 -0.44 4.79 -16.86
CA SER A 177 -0.10 3.37 -16.94
C SER A 177 1.34 3.15 -17.39
N ARG A 178 1.94 2.06 -16.96
CA ARG A 178 3.20 1.56 -17.53
C ARG A 178 2.90 0.64 -18.71
N PRO A 179 3.76 0.63 -19.75
CA PRO A 179 3.62 -0.30 -20.87
C PRO A 179 3.55 -1.76 -20.40
N MET A 180 2.68 -2.53 -21.04
CA MET A 180 2.42 -3.93 -20.65
C MET A 180 3.67 -4.80 -20.81
N GLU A 181 4.46 -4.55 -21.82
CA GLU A 181 5.71 -5.26 -22.14
C GLU A 181 6.75 -5.05 -21.03
N ASP A 182 6.86 -3.84 -20.49
CA ASP A 182 7.78 -3.52 -19.38
C ASP A 182 7.37 -4.25 -18.11
N LEU A 183 6.07 -4.29 -17.82
CA LEU A 183 5.53 -4.98 -16.65
C LEU A 183 5.72 -6.50 -16.72
N VAL A 184 5.53 -7.09 -17.90
CA VAL A 184 5.79 -8.52 -18.14
C VAL A 184 7.28 -8.83 -18.01
N ALA A 185 8.16 -7.97 -18.52
CA ALA A 185 9.60 -8.13 -18.37
C ALA A 185 10.04 -8.04 -16.90
N GLU A 186 9.50 -7.06 -16.14
CA GLU A 186 9.75 -6.94 -14.70
C GLU A 186 9.24 -8.16 -13.93
N ALA A 187 8.04 -8.67 -14.23
CA ALA A 187 7.51 -9.87 -13.60
C ALA A 187 8.41 -11.10 -13.81
N LYS A 188 8.99 -11.28 -15.01
CA LYS A 188 9.99 -12.33 -15.27
C LYS A 188 11.28 -12.16 -14.48
N GLN A 189 11.74 -10.91 -14.35
CA GLN A 189 12.92 -10.61 -13.54
C GLN A 189 12.65 -10.95 -12.07
N LEU A 190 11.49 -10.55 -11.52
CA LEU A 190 11.09 -10.86 -10.15
C LEU A 190 10.98 -12.39 -9.92
N GLU A 191 10.42 -13.13 -10.87
CA GLU A 191 10.40 -14.60 -10.82
C GLU A 191 11.82 -15.18 -10.73
N SER A 192 12.75 -14.66 -11.53
CA SER A 192 14.14 -15.14 -11.53
C SER A 192 14.87 -14.87 -10.20
N LEU A 193 14.42 -13.89 -9.42
CA LEU A 193 14.87 -13.58 -8.07
C LEU A 193 14.21 -14.45 -6.98
N GLY A 194 13.26 -15.34 -7.36
CA GLY A 194 12.61 -16.26 -6.43
C GLY A 194 11.25 -15.80 -5.89
N VAL A 195 10.69 -14.72 -6.44
CA VAL A 195 9.37 -14.21 -6.04
C VAL A 195 8.27 -15.23 -6.33
N LYS A 196 7.45 -15.51 -5.34
CA LYS A 196 6.33 -16.45 -5.36
C LYS A 196 4.97 -15.78 -5.16
N GLU A 197 4.94 -14.58 -4.61
CA GLU A 197 3.75 -13.74 -4.55
C GLU A 197 4.04 -12.38 -5.18
N LEU A 198 3.28 -12.05 -6.24
CA LEU A 198 3.32 -10.76 -6.91
C LEU A 198 2.09 -9.95 -6.51
N VAL A 199 2.30 -8.83 -5.84
CA VAL A 199 1.21 -7.94 -5.42
C VAL A 199 1.12 -6.77 -6.37
N VAL A 200 0.06 -6.74 -7.18
CA VAL A 200 -0.19 -5.70 -8.18
C VAL A 200 -0.77 -4.47 -7.51
N VAL A 201 -0.10 -3.32 -7.68
CA VAL A 201 -0.46 -2.06 -7.02
C VAL A 201 -0.44 -0.85 -7.97
N ALA A 202 -1.30 0.09 -7.70
CA ALA A 202 -1.32 1.47 -8.17
C ALA A 202 -2.19 2.29 -7.20
N GLN A 203 -2.54 3.52 -7.52
CA GLN A 203 -3.58 4.25 -6.80
C GLN A 203 -4.99 3.75 -7.15
N ASP A 204 -5.14 3.22 -8.37
CA ASP A 204 -6.33 2.54 -8.89
C ASP A 204 -5.89 1.56 -9.99
N ILE A 205 -5.76 0.26 -9.69
CA ILE A 205 -5.32 -0.72 -10.67
C ILE A 205 -6.37 -1.01 -11.73
N THR A 206 -7.66 -0.82 -11.42
CA THR A 206 -8.77 -1.13 -12.34
C THR A 206 -8.84 -0.20 -13.54
N ARG A 207 -8.19 0.99 -13.43
CA ARG A 207 -8.08 1.96 -14.53
C ARG A 207 -6.97 1.63 -15.52
N TYR A 208 -6.12 0.65 -15.23
CA TYR A 208 -4.95 0.33 -16.05
C TYR A 208 -5.26 0.17 -17.55
N GLY A 209 -4.46 0.84 -18.36
CA GLY A 209 -4.48 0.76 -19.81
C GLY A 209 -5.42 1.73 -20.51
N LEU A 210 -6.30 2.42 -19.78
CA LEU A 210 -7.25 3.36 -20.41
C LEU A 210 -6.53 4.50 -21.14
N ASP A 211 -5.46 5.03 -20.55
CA ASP A 211 -4.63 6.09 -21.11
C ASP A 211 -3.73 5.63 -22.26
N LEU A 212 -3.19 4.40 -22.20
CA LEU A 212 -2.26 3.86 -23.20
C LEU A 212 -2.97 3.13 -24.35
N TYR A 213 -4.04 2.40 -24.06
CA TYR A 213 -4.68 1.47 -25.01
C TYR A 213 -6.13 1.83 -25.33
N GLY A 214 -6.70 2.88 -24.68
CA GLY A 214 -8.09 3.30 -24.87
C GLY A 214 -9.13 2.33 -24.30
N LYS A 215 -8.71 1.36 -23.44
CA LYS A 215 -9.56 0.35 -22.81
C LYS A 215 -9.04 -0.01 -21.43
N TYR A 216 -9.90 -0.55 -20.58
CA TYR A 216 -9.48 -1.19 -19.35
C TYR A 216 -8.74 -2.49 -19.67
N ALA A 217 -7.44 -2.57 -19.39
CA ALA A 217 -6.57 -3.65 -19.85
C ALA A 217 -5.96 -4.48 -18.72
N LEU A 218 -6.49 -4.35 -17.48
CA LEU A 218 -5.95 -5.09 -16.33
C LEU A 218 -6.05 -6.61 -16.53
N SER A 219 -7.19 -7.12 -17.00
CA SER A 219 -7.37 -8.56 -17.28
C SER A 219 -6.35 -9.07 -18.30
N GLU A 220 -6.09 -8.32 -19.38
CA GLU A 220 -5.11 -8.69 -20.40
C GLU A 220 -3.68 -8.67 -19.83
N LEU A 221 -3.34 -7.70 -18.99
CA LEU A 221 -2.04 -7.64 -18.31
C LEU A 221 -1.84 -8.87 -17.41
N LEU A 222 -2.83 -9.19 -16.58
CA LEU A 222 -2.77 -10.35 -15.68
C LEU A 222 -2.61 -11.67 -16.46
N HIS A 223 -3.35 -11.82 -17.54
CA HIS A 223 -3.22 -12.97 -18.42
C HIS A 223 -1.80 -13.11 -18.98
N LYS A 224 -1.24 -12.03 -19.52
CA LYS A 224 0.13 -12.02 -20.07
C LYS A 224 1.20 -12.30 -19.01
N ILE A 225 1.04 -11.77 -17.79
CA ILE A 225 1.95 -12.08 -16.68
C ILE A 225 1.90 -13.56 -16.35
N THR A 226 0.70 -14.13 -16.27
CA THR A 226 0.55 -15.55 -15.96
C THR A 226 1.01 -16.46 -17.09
N GLU A 227 0.89 -16.08 -18.36
CA GLU A 227 1.50 -16.81 -19.47
C GLU A 227 3.05 -16.74 -19.45
N ALA A 228 3.59 -15.61 -19.04
CA ALA A 228 5.02 -15.31 -19.13
C ALA A 228 5.84 -15.80 -17.94
N THR A 229 5.21 -16.09 -16.80
CA THR A 229 5.85 -16.50 -15.54
C THR A 229 5.15 -17.72 -14.93
N ALA A 230 5.79 -18.39 -13.98
CA ALA A 230 5.20 -19.45 -13.15
C ALA A 230 4.94 -18.98 -11.70
N ILE A 231 4.92 -17.67 -11.42
CA ILE A 231 4.63 -17.11 -10.09
C ILE A 231 3.28 -17.66 -9.61
N PRO A 232 3.22 -18.36 -8.46
CA PRO A 232 2.00 -19.05 -8.04
C PRO A 232 0.89 -18.14 -7.52
N TRP A 233 1.24 -17.01 -6.94
CA TRP A 233 0.27 -16.07 -6.35
C TRP A 233 0.38 -14.67 -6.97
N ILE A 234 -0.72 -14.19 -7.53
CA ILE A 234 -0.88 -12.81 -7.99
C ILE A 234 -2.06 -12.20 -7.23
N ARG A 235 -1.78 -11.15 -6.45
CA ARG A 235 -2.75 -10.46 -5.60
C ARG A 235 -3.06 -9.08 -6.15
N LEU A 236 -4.32 -8.68 -6.08
CA LEU A 236 -4.82 -7.38 -6.54
C LEU A 236 -5.15 -6.48 -5.35
N LEU A 237 -4.51 -5.31 -5.27
CA LEU A 237 -4.82 -4.29 -4.28
C LEU A 237 -5.20 -2.98 -4.97
N TYR A 238 -6.03 -2.17 -4.30
CA TYR A 238 -6.46 -0.84 -4.76
C TYR A 238 -7.34 -0.87 -6.02
N CYS A 239 -8.42 -1.65 -5.98
CA CYS A 239 -9.45 -1.67 -7.01
C CYS A 239 -10.50 -0.58 -6.78
N TYR A 240 -11.16 -0.15 -7.86
CA TYR A 240 -12.27 0.80 -7.77
C TYR A 240 -13.57 0.15 -8.26
N PRO A 241 -14.71 0.27 -7.51
CA PRO A 241 -15.89 -0.58 -7.74
C PRO A 241 -16.58 -0.37 -9.10
N ASP A 242 -16.57 0.85 -9.64
CA ASP A 242 -17.21 1.21 -10.90
C ASP A 242 -16.47 0.71 -12.16
N LYS A 243 -15.26 0.12 -11.99
CA LYS A 243 -14.40 -0.33 -13.07
C LYS A 243 -14.08 -1.83 -13.03
N ILE A 244 -14.84 -2.59 -12.26
CA ILE A 244 -14.73 -4.05 -12.24
C ILE A 244 -15.43 -4.61 -13.48
N THR A 245 -14.65 -4.95 -14.51
CA THR A 245 -15.17 -5.46 -15.77
C THR A 245 -15.46 -6.96 -15.71
N ASP A 246 -16.30 -7.46 -16.64
CA ASP A 246 -16.61 -8.88 -16.76
C ASP A 246 -15.39 -9.71 -17.09
N GLU A 247 -14.50 -9.16 -17.91
CA GLU A 247 -13.22 -9.79 -18.27
C GLU A 247 -12.30 -9.94 -17.06
N LEU A 248 -12.28 -8.93 -16.16
CA LEU A 248 -11.48 -9.05 -14.93
C LEU A 248 -12.07 -10.12 -14.01
N ILE A 249 -13.38 -10.17 -13.84
CA ILE A 249 -14.05 -11.20 -13.04
C ILE A 249 -13.79 -12.60 -13.62
N ALA A 250 -13.88 -12.75 -14.93
CA ALA A 250 -13.60 -14.02 -15.62
C ALA A 250 -12.13 -14.44 -15.42
N GLU A 251 -11.18 -13.51 -15.60
CA GLU A 251 -9.74 -13.80 -15.38
C GLU A 251 -9.47 -14.19 -13.92
N MET A 252 -10.06 -13.50 -12.95
CA MET A 252 -9.95 -13.86 -11.53
C MET A 252 -10.57 -15.22 -11.23
N ARG A 253 -11.74 -15.55 -11.84
CA ARG A 253 -12.41 -16.82 -11.62
C ARG A 253 -11.64 -18.00 -12.21
N ASP A 254 -11.19 -17.88 -13.45
CA ASP A 254 -10.73 -19.00 -14.27
C ASP A 254 -9.20 -19.24 -14.14
N ASN A 255 -8.44 -18.21 -13.77
CA ASN A 255 -7.00 -18.31 -13.56
C ASN A 255 -6.67 -18.64 -12.08
N PRO A 256 -6.14 -19.86 -11.81
CA PRO A 256 -5.87 -20.32 -10.44
C PRO A 256 -4.71 -19.59 -9.75
N ARG A 257 -3.88 -18.86 -10.48
CA ARG A 257 -2.76 -18.09 -9.92
C ARG A 257 -3.15 -16.68 -9.50
N ILE A 258 -4.28 -16.17 -10.00
CA ILE A 258 -4.86 -14.92 -9.50
C ILE A 258 -5.67 -15.26 -8.26
N LEU A 259 -5.27 -14.71 -7.13
CA LEU A 259 -5.91 -14.99 -5.85
C LEU A 259 -7.37 -14.52 -5.88
N LYS A 260 -8.25 -15.31 -5.28
CA LYS A 260 -9.66 -14.95 -5.08
C LYS A 260 -9.77 -13.94 -3.94
N TYR A 261 -9.05 -12.85 -4.09
CA TYR A 261 -8.95 -11.75 -3.14
C TYR A 261 -9.02 -10.43 -3.91
N ILE A 262 -9.86 -9.52 -3.47
CA ILE A 262 -9.97 -8.18 -4.05
C ILE A 262 -10.00 -7.12 -2.93
N ASP A 263 -9.12 -6.12 -3.03
CA ASP A 263 -9.18 -4.93 -2.18
C ASP A 263 -9.97 -3.84 -2.91
N LEU A 264 -11.15 -3.54 -2.37
CA LEU A 264 -12.17 -2.69 -2.99
C LEU A 264 -12.61 -1.60 -2.01
N PRO A 265 -11.84 -0.51 -1.83
CA PRO A 265 -12.18 0.57 -0.92
C PRO A 265 -13.48 1.28 -1.34
N LEU A 266 -14.60 0.99 -0.67
CA LEU A 266 -15.91 1.57 -0.95
C LEU A 266 -16.06 2.97 -0.38
N GLN A 267 -15.44 3.23 0.76
CA GLN A 267 -15.40 4.48 1.53
C GLN A 267 -16.70 4.77 2.28
N HIS A 268 -17.85 4.63 1.65
CA HIS A 268 -19.19 4.74 2.23
C HIS A 268 -20.22 3.95 1.41
N ILE A 269 -21.49 3.97 1.83
CA ILE A 269 -22.60 3.33 1.11
C ILE A 269 -23.80 4.26 0.89
N SER A 270 -23.99 5.28 1.72
CA SER A 270 -25.05 6.28 1.52
C SER A 270 -24.80 7.07 0.24
N ASP A 271 -25.80 7.19 -0.63
CA ASP A 271 -25.70 7.95 -1.88
C ASP A 271 -25.38 9.42 -1.63
N HIS A 272 -25.88 9.99 -0.51
CA HIS A 272 -25.55 11.31 -0.05
C HIS A 272 -24.02 11.45 0.17
N MET A 273 -23.42 10.53 0.93
CA MET A 273 -21.99 10.56 1.22
C MET A 273 -21.12 10.22 0.01
N LEU A 274 -21.51 9.25 -0.80
CA LEU A 274 -20.78 8.93 -2.03
C LEU A 274 -20.72 10.14 -2.98
N SER A 275 -21.81 10.85 -3.14
CA SER A 275 -21.88 12.09 -3.92
C SER A 275 -21.02 13.19 -3.33
N ALA A 276 -21.10 13.44 -2.01
CA ALA A 276 -20.30 14.45 -1.31
C ALA A 276 -18.79 14.12 -1.38
N MET A 277 -18.42 12.87 -1.31
CA MET A 277 -17.03 12.37 -1.46
C MET A 277 -16.53 12.41 -2.90
N ASN A 278 -17.36 12.79 -3.87
CA ASN A 278 -17.07 12.70 -5.31
C ASN A 278 -16.66 11.27 -5.72
N ARG A 279 -17.34 10.26 -5.18
CA ARG A 279 -17.17 8.86 -5.57
C ARG A 279 -18.04 8.55 -6.80
N HIS A 280 -17.45 7.84 -7.77
CA HIS A 280 -18.21 7.38 -8.93
C HIS A 280 -19.10 6.20 -8.55
N GLY A 281 -20.36 6.25 -9.00
CA GLY A 281 -21.36 5.23 -8.70
C GLY A 281 -22.20 5.60 -7.47
N ASP A 282 -23.17 4.73 -7.20
CA ASP A 282 -24.15 4.83 -6.13
C ASP A 282 -24.25 3.51 -5.35
N ARG A 283 -25.10 3.49 -4.33
CA ARG A 283 -25.38 2.29 -3.53
C ARG A 283 -25.80 1.10 -4.41
N ALA A 284 -26.66 1.35 -5.41
CA ALA A 284 -27.18 0.28 -6.26
C ALA A 284 -26.07 -0.39 -7.05
N MET A 285 -25.20 0.39 -7.69
CA MET A 285 -24.02 -0.09 -8.43
C MET A 285 -23.05 -0.87 -7.52
N ILE A 286 -22.76 -0.36 -6.32
CA ILE A 286 -21.90 -1.05 -5.36
C ILE A 286 -22.49 -2.40 -4.97
N CYS A 287 -23.77 -2.44 -4.60
CA CYS A 287 -24.44 -3.68 -4.22
C CYS A 287 -24.46 -4.69 -5.39
N GLU A 288 -24.71 -4.24 -6.62
CA GLU A 288 -24.70 -5.09 -7.81
C GLU A 288 -23.29 -5.66 -8.06
N THR A 289 -22.25 -4.82 -7.97
CA THR A 289 -20.86 -5.25 -8.14
C THR A 289 -20.47 -6.32 -7.11
N LEU A 290 -20.78 -6.11 -5.83
CA LEU A 290 -20.52 -7.08 -4.76
C LEU A 290 -21.31 -8.40 -4.99
N ALA A 291 -22.58 -8.30 -5.32
CA ALA A 291 -23.42 -9.47 -5.62
C ALA A 291 -22.88 -10.26 -6.81
N LYS A 292 -22.42 -9.56 -7.86
CA LYS A 292 -21.79 -10.16 -9.03
C LYS A 292 -20.50 -10.87 -8.70
N LEU A 293 -19.58 -10.22 -7.97
CA LEU A 293 -18.32 -10.81 -7.52
C LEU A 293 -18.57 -12.11 -6.75
N ARG A 294 -19.48 -12.12 -5.78
CA ARG A 294 -19.78 -13.30 -4.97
C ARG A 294 -20.51 -14.41 -5.74
N ARG A 295 -21.33 -14.05 -6.74
CA ARG A 295 -21.98 -15.01 -7.61
C ARG A 295 -21.01 -15.69 -8.57
N GLU A 296 -20.12 -14.91 -9.19
CA GLU A 296 -19.18 -15.42 -10.20
C GLU A 296 -17.95 -16.09 -9.58
N ILE A 297 -17.55 -15.67 -8.38
CA ILE A 297 -16.41 -16.20 -7.62
C ILE A 297 -16.87 -16.49 -6.19
N PRO A 298 -17.50 -17.67 -5.92
CA PRO A 298 -18.15 -17.94 -4.64
C PRO A 298 -17.22 -17.90 -3.41
N ASP A 299 -15.93 -18.14 -3.59
CA ASP A 299 -14.88 -18.12 -2.55
C ASP A 299 -14.08 -16.81 -2.52
N ILE A 300 -14.59 -15.74 -3.15
CA ILE A 300 -13.90 -14.46 -3.15
C ILE A 300 -13.85 -13.86 -1.75
N VAL A 301 -12.67 -13.40 -1.40
CA VAL A 301 -12.40 -12.58 -0.22
C VAL A 301 -12.45 -11.12 -0.63
N ILE A 302 -13.33 -10.36 -0.02
CA ILE A 302 -13.47 -8.92 -0.28
C ILE A 302 -12.93 -8.16 0.91
N ARG A 303 -11.85 -7.42 0.66
CA ARG A 303 -11.34 -6.39 1.56
C ARG A 303 -11.91 -5.05 1.16
N THR A 304 -12.31 -4.25 2.14
CA THR A 304 -12.81 -2.89 1.91
C THR A 304 -12.26 -1.89 2.91
N THR A 305 -12.52 -0.63 2.65
CA THR A 305 -12.16 0.48 3.54
C THR A 305 -13.33 1.45 3.59
N PHE A 306 -13.62 1.97 4.79
CA PHE A 306 -14.64 2.98 5.03
C PHE A 306 -14.03 4.22 5.67
N ILE A 307 -14.61 5.38 5.38
CA ILE A 307 -14.33 6.66 6.03
C ILE A 307 -15.59 7.07 6.76
N VAL A 308 -15.48 7.37 8.06
CA VAL A 308 -16.57 7.87 8.90
C VAL A 308 -16.30 9.31 9.34
N GLY A 309 -17.36 10.05 9.61
CA GLY A 309 -17.25 11.45 10.03
C GLY A 309 -16.80 12.39 8.91
N PHE A 310 -17.11 12.05 7.66
CA PHE A 310 -16.92 12.98 6.54
C PHE A 310 -17.86 14.18 6.70
N PRO A 311 -17.46 15.41 6.27
CA PRO A 311 -18.30 16.59 6.41
C PRO A 311 -19.72 16.38 5.90
N GLY A 312 -20.72 16.70 6.72
CA GLY A 312 -22.14 16.51 6.41
C GLY A 312 -22.70 15.09 6.65
N GLU A 313 -21.87 14.12 7.11
CA GLU A 313 -22.37 12.78 7.44
C GLU A 313 -23.39 12.84 8.60
N THR A 314 -24.62 12.47 8.31
CA THR A 314 -25.70 12.42 9.31
C THR A 314 -25.69 11.11 10.09
N GLU A 315 -26.45 11.05 11.19
CA GLU A 315 -26.64 9.79 11.93
C GLU A 315 -27.30 8.71 11.06
N ALA A 316 -28.25 9.11 10.20
CA ALA A 316 -28.91 8.18 9.28
C ALA A 316 -27.93 7.61 8.24
N ASP A 317 -27.00 8.42 7.72
CA ASP A 317 -25.94 7.93 6.82
C ASP A 317 -25.04 6.89 7.51
N PHE A 318 -24.68 7.15 8.78
CA PHE A 318 -23.85 6.25 9.56
C PHE A 318 -24.59 4.94 9.93
N GLU A 319 -25.87 5.03 10.32
CA GLU A 319 -26.71 3.85 10.59
C GLU A 319 -26.83 2.98 9.33
N GLU A 320 -27.06 3.60 8.16
CA GLU A 320 -27.10 2.90 6.87
C GLU A 320 -25.79 2.17 6.58
N LEU A 321 -24.64 2.79 6.88
CA LEU A 321 -23.33 2.17 6.73
C LEU A 321 -23.17 0.96 7.66
N CYS A 322 -23.59 1.07 8.93
CA CYS A 322 -23.53 -0.03 9.89
C CYS A 322 -24.39 -1.22 9.44
N GLU A 323 -25.61 -0.97 8.97
CA GLU A 323 -26.50 -2.02 8.44
C GLU A 323 -25.91 -2.69 7.20
N PHE A 324 -25.33 -1.91 6.30
CA PHE A 324 -24.67 -2.41 5.10
C PHE A 324 -23.51 -3.34 5.44
N VAL A 325 -22.61 -2.94 6.35
CA VAL A 325 -21.46 -3.77 6.77
C VAL A 325 -21.94 -5.09 7.39
N LYS A 326 -22.95 -5.04 8.26
CA LYS A 326 -23.56 -6.25 8.85
C LYS A 326 -24.16 -7.17 7.81
N ALA A 327 -24.83 -6.61 6.80
CA ALA A 327 -25.46 -7.38 5.73
C ALA A 327 -24.46 -8.00 4.76
N GLN A 328 -23.41 -7.26 4.41
CA GLN A 328 -22.41 -7.70 3.43
C GLN A 328 -21.39 -8.69 4.01
N LYS A 329 -21.10 -8.62 5.32
CA LYS A 329 -20.14 -9.51 6.00
C LYS A 329 -18.80 -9.59 5.24
N PHE A 330 -18.11 -8.46 5.12
CA PHE A 330 -16.81 -8.41 4.49
C PHE A 330 -15.79 -9.27 5.26
N GLU A 331 -14.96 -10.00 4.54
CA GLU A 331 -13.90 -10.81 5.13
C GLU A 331 -12.86 -9.93 5.81
N HIS A 332 -12.58 -8.75 5.23
CA HIS A 332 -11.70 -7.73 5.81
C HIS A 332 -12.28 -6.34 5.59
N ALA A 333 -12.28 -5.52 6.63
CA ALA A 333 -12.61 -4.10 6.50
C ALA A 333 -11.77 -3.25 7.46
N GLY A 334 -11.25 -2.15 6.92
CA GLY A 334 -10.63 -1.09 7.70
C GLY A 334 -11.56 0.12 7.78
N VAL A 335 -11.60 0.79 8.92
CA VAL A 335 -12.39 2.03 9.11
C VAL A 335 -11.44 3.12 9.56
N PHE A 336 -11.55 4.28 8.93
CA PHE A 336 -10.75 5.46 9.25
C PHE A 336 -11.66 6.65 9.56
N PRO A 337 -11.34 7.45 10.58
CA PRO A 337 -11.95 8.75 10.74
C PRO A 337 -11.52 9.65 9.59
N TYR A 338 -12.41 10.49 9.09
CA TYR A 338 -12.05 11.47 8.07
C TYR A 338 -10.93 12.38 8.57
N SER A 339 -9.84 12.44 7.80
CA SER A 339 -8.72 13.36 8.02
C SER A 339 -8.93 14.60 7.16
N ARG A 340 -8.99 15.77 7.78
CA ARG A 340 -9.14 17.05 7.10
C ARG A 340 -7.82 17.49 6.50
N GLU A 341 -7.63 17.18 5.20
CA GLU A 341 -6.37 17.40 4.49
C GLU A 341 -6.41 18.70 3.68
N GLU A 342 -5.39 19.54 3.88
CA GLU A 342 -5.15 20.72 3.05
C GLU A 342 -5.11 20.36 1.57
N ASP A 343 -5.44 21.29 0.69
CA ASP A 343 -5.44 21.11 -0.77
C ASP A 343 -6.44 20.04 -1.28
N THR A 344 -7.39 19.63 -0.43
CA THR A 344 -8.51 18.79 -0.86
C THR A 344 -9.82 19.57 -0.83
N PRO A 345 -10.77 19.26 -1.75
CA PRO A 345 -12.06 19.94 -1.73
C PRO A 345 -12.79 19.86 -0.39
N ALA A 346 -12.74 18.72 0.28
CA ALA A 346 -13.43 18.50 1.55
C ALA A 346 -12.84 19.27 2.73
N TYR A 347 -11.64 19.84 2.59
CA TYR A 347 -11.04 20.70 3.62
C TYR A 347 -11.92 21.89 3.96
N ASP A 348 -12.52 22.52 2.93
CA ASP A 348 -13.34 23.72 3.06
C ASP A 348 -14.85 23.43 3.14
N PHE A 349 -15.25 22.15 3.16
CA PHE A 349 -16.67 21.83 3.28
C PHE A 349 -17.22 22.30 4.63
N PRO A 350 -18.44 22.87 4.64
CA PRO A 350 -19.15 23.15 5.87
C PRO A 350 -19.47 21.84 6.63
N ASP A 351 -20.02 21.97 7.81
CA ASP A 351 -20.53 20.83 8.61
C ASP A 351 -19.46 19.77 8.93
N GLN A 352 -18.23 20.23 9.22
CA GLN A 352 -17.17 19.39 9.74
C GLN A 352 -17.62 18.68 11.04
N ILE A 353 -17.40 17.38 11.10
CA ILE A 353 -17.78 16.54 12.23
C ILE A 353 -16.72 16.64 13.34
N ASP A 354 -17.16 16.67 14.59
CA ASP A 354 -16.28 16.66 15.76
C ASP A 354 -15.41 15.40 15.80
N GLU A 355 -14.14 15.56 16.20
CA GLU A 355 -13.17 14.45 16.20
C GLU A 355 -13.60 13.29 17.09
N GLN A 356 -14.27 13.58 18.24
CA GLN A 356 -14.75 12.51 19.11
C GLN A 356 -15.87 11.71 18.44
N VAL A 357 -16.76 12.36 17.71
CA VAL A 357 -17.83 11.69 16.96
C VAL A 357 -17.25 10.80 15.87
N LYS A 358 -16.21 11.26 15.15
CA LYS A 358 -15.50 10.45 14.16
C LYS A 358 -14.90 9.18 14.79
N GLN A 359 -14.23 9.36 15.95
CA GLN A 359 -13.63 8.26 16.68
C GLN A 359 -14.68 7.26 17.18
N ASP A 360 -15.78 7.75 17.78
CA ASP A 360 -16.87 6.89 18.25
C ASP A 360 -17.50 6.08 17.11
N ARG A 361 -17.72 6.70 15.95
CA ARG A 361 -18.23 6.01 14.74
C ARG A 361 -17.25 4.96 14.24
N MET A 362 -15.96 5.26 14.22
CA MET A 362 -14.93 4.29 13.86
C MET A 362 -14.95 3.09 14.80
N ASP A 363 -14.99 3.32 16.12
CA ASP A 363 -14.97 2.25 17.12
C ASP A 363 -16.23 1.37 17.04
N ILE A 364 -17.40 1.97 16.77
CA ILE A 364 -18.66 1.22 16.56
C ILE A 364 -18.55 0.32 15.34
N LEU A 365 -18.13 0.86 14.20
CA LEU A 365 -18.06 0.10 12.96
C LEU A 365 -16.98 -1.00 13.00
N MET A 366 -15.82 -0.70 13.62
CA MET A 366 -14.77 -1.70 13.82
C MET A 366 -15.21 -2.83 14.76
N ARG A 367 -16.04 -2.56 15.77
CA ARG A 367 -16.63 -3.59 16.62
C ARG A 367 -17.54 -4.51 15.83
N HIS A 368 -18.40 -3.97 14.95
CA HIS A 368 -19.23 -4.80 14.06
C HIS A 368 -18.37 -5.66 13.14
N GLN A 369 -17.30 -5.11 12.58
CA GLN A 369 -16.39 -5.88 11.75
C GLN A 369 -15.67 -6.98 12.53
N MET A 370 -15.28 -6.75 13.77
CA MET A 370 -14.67 -7.76 14.63
C MET A 370 -15.63 -8.94 14.88
N GLU A 371 -16.91 -8.67 15.17
CA GLU A 371 -17.94 -9.71 15.33
C GLU A 371 -18.14 -10.52 14.04
N ILE A 372 -18.14 -9.86 12.87
CA ILE A 372 -18.21 -10.51 11.56
C ILE A 372 -17.00 -11.40 11.30
N ASN A 373 -15.81 -10.90 11.56
CA ASN A 373 -14.58 -11.67 11.40
C ASN A 373 -14.56 -12.92 12.28
N GLU A 374 -15.00 -12.80 13.54
CA GLU A 374 -15.09 -13.93 14.44
C GLU A 374 -16.06 -15.00 13.90
N GLU A 375 -17.24 -14.61 13.39
CA GLU A 375 -18.19 -15.50 12.78
C GLU A 375 -17.60 -16.22 11.55
N LEU A 376 -17.02 -15.47 10.62
CA LEU A 376 -16.45 -16.00 9.38
C LEU A 376 -15.22 -16.90 9.64
N ASN A 377 -14.35 -16.48 10.54
CA ASN A 377 -13.15 -17.26 10.88
C ASN A 377 -13.48 -18.55 11.63
N ARG A 378 -14.51 -18.57 12.48
CA ARG A 378 -14.99 -19.81 13.12
C ARG A 378 -15.40 -20.87 12.10
N GLN A 379 -15.95 -20.48 10.95
CA GLN A 379 -16.32 -21.41 9.87
C GLN A 379 -15.09 -22.07 9.23
N LYS A 380 -13.91 -21.45 9.33
CA LYS A 380 -12.66 -22.02 8.83
C LYS A 380 -12.09 -23.14 9.72
N ILE A 381 -12.59 -23.32 10.97
CA ILE A 381 -12.12 -24.37 11.89
C ILE A 381 -12.39 -25.76 11.28
N GLY A 382 -11.34 -26.58 11.21
CA GLY A 382 -11.39 -27.93 10.59
C GLY A 382 -11.13 -27.94 9.10
N THR A 383 -11.09 -26.80 8.41
CA THR A 383 -10.68 -26.68 7.01
C THR A 383 -9.16 -26.74 6.87
N THR A 384 -8.68 -26.89 5.65
CA THR A 384 -7.25 -26.83 5.31
C THR A 384 -7.02 -25.67 4.36
N VAL A 385 -6.07 -24.79 4.71
CA VAL A 385 -5.71 -23.62 3.92
C VAL A 385 -4.26 -23.74 3.41
N ASP A 386 -4.01 -23.22 2.22
CA ASP A 386 -2.65 -23.05 1.69
C ASP A 386 -2.06 -21.79 2.31
N VAL A 387 -0.85 -21.90 2.84
CA VAL A 387 -0.15 -20.82 3.57
C VAL A 387 1.24 -20.66 2.99
N VAL A 388 1.61 -19.44 2.66
CA VAL A 388 3.01 -19.04 2.47
C VAL A 388 3.63 -18.79 3.84
N CYS A 389 4.65 -19.54 4.21
CA CYS A 389 5.38 -19.33 5.46
C CYS A 389 6.16 -18.01 5.37
N GLU A 390 5.97 -17.12 6.34
CA GLU A 390 6.70 -15.85 6.41
C GLU A 390 7.93 -15.96 7.32
N ASP A 391 7.75 -16.54 8.51
CA ASP A 391 8.85 -16.71 9.45
C ASP A 391 8.49 -17.69 10.59
N TYR A 392 9.37 -17.76 11.56
CA TYR A 392 9.25 -18.55 12.78
C TYR A 392 9.43 -17.67 14.02
N ASP A 393 8.45 -17.70 14.91
CA ASP A 393 8.55 -17.05 16.22
C ASP A 393 9.23 -18.00 17.21
N PRO A 394 10.47 -17.70 17.63
CA PRO A 394 11.23 -18.56 18.54
C PRO A 394 10.71 -18.53 19.99
N VAL A 395 9.93 -17.49 20.35
CA VAL A 395 9.37 -17.36 21.70
C VAL A 395 8.08 -18.18 21.83
N ALA A 396 7.21 -18.06 20.83
CA ALA A 396 5.98 -18.86 20.78
C ALA A 396 6.19 -20.28 20.23
N GLU A 397 7.37 -20.59 19.69
CA GLU A 397 7.74 -21.86 19.04
C GLU A 397 6.76 -22.28 17.95
N VAL A 398 6.35 -21.31 17.12
CA VAL A 398 5.42 -21.51 16.00
C VAL A 398 5.93 -20.84 14.74
N HIS A 399 5.60 -21.41 13.60
CA HIS A 399 5.71 -20.69 12.32
C HIS A 399 4.48 -19.82 12.13
N PHE A 400 4.64 -18.76 11.35
CA PHE A 400 3.51 -17.96 10.90
C PHE A 400 3.66 -17.62 9.42
N GLY A 401 2.54 -17.24 8.83
CA GLY A 401 2.47 -16.84 7.44
C GLY A 401 1.09 -16.38 7.07
N ARG A 402 0.79 -16.31 5.78
CA ARG A 402 -0.49 -15.82 5.26
C ARG A 402 -1.13 -16.86 4.34
N SER A 403 -2.45 -16.91 4.36
CA SER A 403 -3.21 -17.65 3.37
C SER A 403 -3.47 -16.79 2.11
N ALA A 404 -4.06 -17.40 1.09
CA ALA A 404 -4.53 -16.68 -0.09
C ALA A 404 -5.55 -15.59 0.24
N ALA A 405 -6.22 -15.72 1.39
CA ALA A 405 -7.25 -14.78 1.88
C ALA A 405 -6.66 -13.56 2.60
N ASP A 406 -5.34 -13.49 2.81
CA ASP A 406 -4.73 -12.47 3.66
C ASP A 406 -3.66 -11.70 2.89
N ALA A 407 -3.80 -10.38 2.78
CA ALA A 407 -2.81 -9.51 2.16
C ALA A 407 -1.63 -9.23 3.10
N PRO A 408 -0.42 -8.97 2.55
CA PRO A 408 0.75 -8.66 3.35
C PRO A 408 0.53 -7.44 4.26
N GLU A 409 0.98 -7.53 5.51
CA GLU A 409 1.07 -6.43 6.49
C GLU A 409 -0.26 -5.85 6.99
N ILE A 410 -1.38 -6.12 6.33
CA ILE A 410 -2.67 -5.47 6.61
C ILE A 410 -3.78 -6.41 7.09
N ASP A 411 -3.67 -7.72 6.80
CA ASP A 411 -4.67 -8.71 7.22
C ASP A 411 -4.11 -9.67 8.28
N GLY A 412 -4.92 -10.66 8.68
CA GLY A 412 -4.55 -11.63 9.72
C GLY A 412 -3.44 -12.60 9.31
N LYS A 413 -2.95 -13.36 10.27
CA LYS A 413 -1.90 -14.37 10.10
C LYS A 413 -2.41 -15.78 10.36
N VAL A 414 -1.71 -16.74 9.80
CA VAL A 414 -1.91 -18.17 10.09
C VAL A 414 -0.71 -18.68 10.86
N TYR A 415 -0.90 -19.01 12.14
CA TYR A 415 0.12 -19.60 12.99
C TYR A 415 0.01 -21.12 12.96
N PHE A 416 1.13 -21.82 12.82
CA PHE A 416 1.11 -23.27 12.72
C PHE A 416 2.34 -23.95 13.33
N LYS A 417 2.12 -25.17 13.86
CA LYS A 417 3.21 -26.02 14.35
C LYS A 417 3.68 -26.99 13.28
N SER A 418 5.00 -27.21 13.24
CA SER A 418 5.67 -28.17 12.40
C SER A 418 6.78 -28.88 13.19
N GLU A 419 7.05 -30.14 12.89
CA GLU A 419 8.18 -30.90 13.47
C GLU A 419 9.53 -30.43 12.94
N HIS A 420 9.52 -29.77 11.78
CA HIS A 420 10.72 -29.26 11.12
C HIS A 420 10.58 -27.76 10.87
N ARG A 421 11.73 -27.08 10.80
CA ARG A 421 11.77 -25.68 10.43
C ARG A 421 11.37 -25.53 8.96
N ILE A 422 10.40 -24.68 8.69
CA ILE A 422 9.92 -24.32 7.35
C ILE A 422 10.62 -23.03 6.94
N ALA A 423 11.22 -23.03 5.76
CA ALA A 423 11.88 -21.84 5.24
C ALA A 423 10.86 -20.79 4.81
N PRO A 424 11.12 -19.49 5.03
CA PRO A 424 10.30 -18.41 4.48
C PRO A 424 10.06 -18.57 2.98
N GLY A 425 8.86 -18.21 2.51
CA GLY A 425 8.43 -18.38 1.13
C GLY A 425 8.06 -19.83 0.74
N SER A 426 8.04 -20.78 1.69
CA SER A 426 7.55 -22.14 1.43
C SER A 426 6.03 -22.20 1.54
N PHE A 427 5.39 -22.86 0.58
CA PHE A 427 3.95 -23.14 0.65
C PHE A 427 3.70 -24.42 1.45
N VAL A 428 2.82 -24.32 2.44
CA VAL A 428 2.40 -25.44 3.28
C VAL A 428 0.88 -25.50 3.39
N LYS A 429 0.35 -26.68 3.65
CA LYS A 429 -1.08 -26.86 3.97
C LYS A 429 -1.26 -26.90 5.48
N VAL A 430 -2.09 -26.02 6.00
CA VAL A 430 -2.37 -25.91 7.43
C VAL A 430 -3.82 -26.26 7.70
N LYS A 431 -4.04 -27.24 8.58
CA LYS A 431 -5.38 -27.57 9.10
C LYS A 431 -5.70 -26.64 10.26
N VAL A 432 -6.67 -25.75 10.08
CA VAL A 432 -7.12 -24.78 11.08
C VAL A 432 -7.75 -25.52 12.28
N ARG A 433 -7.35 -25.15 13.50
CA ARG A 433 -7.82 -25.76 14.75
C ARG A 433 -8.55 -24.80 15.67
N ARG A 434 -8.12 -23.55 15.67
CA ARG A 434 -8.73 -22.48 16.45
C ARG A 434 -8.52 -21.14 15.79
N VAL A 435 -9.27 -20.16 16.25
CA VAL A 435 -9.21 -18.76 15.84
C VAL A 435 -9.02 -17.90 17.08
N VAL A 436 -8.22 -16.86 16.98
CA VAL A 436 -8.06 -15.83 18.01
C VAL A 436 -8.02 -14.49 17.29
N ASP A 437 -8.97 -13.62 17.58
CA ASP A 437 -9.17 -12.35 16.91
C ASP A 437 -9.23 -12.52 15.36
N TYR A 438 -8.28 -11.95 14.64
CA TYR A 438 -8.19 -12.06 13.19
C TYR A 438 -7.33 -13.25 12.72
N ASP A 439 -6.63 -13.94 13.63
CA ASP A 439 -5.61 -14.92 13.32
C ASP A 439 -6.12 -16.36 13.39
N LEU A 440 -5.60 -17.18 12.47
CA LEU A 440 -5.87 -18.61 12.44
C LEU A 440 -4.72 -19.40 13.08
N PHE A 441 -5.04 -20.45 13.81
CA PHE A 441 -4.07 -21.34 14.41
C PHE A 441 -4.31 -22.77 13.99
N GLY A 442 -3.24 -23.48 13.60
CA GLY A 442 -3.37 -24.83 13.08
C GLY A 442 -2.11 -25.68 13.15
N ASN A 443 -2.17 -26.80 12.47
CA ASN A 443 -1.03 -27.71 12.32
C ASN A 443 -0.80 -27.97 10.83
N ILE A 444 0.47 -28.14 10.46
CA ILE A 444 0.83 -28.55 9.11
C ILE A 444 0.22 -29.92 8.78
N VAL A 445 -0.27 -30.07 7.58
CA VAL A 445 -0.75 -31.35 7.06
C VAL A 445 0.42 -32.03 6.39
N THR A 446 1.02 -33.02 7.04
CA THR A 446 2.02 -33.90 6.43
C THR A 446 1.35 -34.84 5.44
N LYS A 447 1.83 -34.87 4.19
CA LYS A 447 1.45 -35.96 3.29
C LYS A 447 1.95 -37.27 3.93
N LYS A 448 1.01 -38.15 4.24
CA LYS A 448 1.35 -39.53 4.60
C LYS A 448 1.93 -40.27 3.38
#